data_4e933089d6058033af78a7ec750f1b52
#
_entry.id   4e933089d6058033af78a7ec750f1b52
#
_cell.length_a   1.000
_cell.length_b   1.000
_cell.length_c   1.000
_cell.angle_alpha   90.00
_cell.angle_beta   90.00
_cell.angle_gamma   90.00
#
_symmetry.space_group_name_H-M   'P 1'
#
loop_
_entity.id
_entity.type
_entity.pdbx_description
1 polymer ?
#
loop_
_entity_poly.entity_id
_entity_poly.type
_entity_poly.pdbx_seq_one_letter_code
_entity_poly.pdbx_strand_id
1 'polypeptide(L)'
;GDTEPGLRQGIRHSGHIVVTNPDMLHAAILPHHTKWIQLFQNLKYIVIDEMHQYRGVFGSHVANVIRRLKRICAFYGSNPRFILCSATIANPGELATLLIEEPQTVIIENGAPQAEKHFIFYNPPLVNPEQGIRRSSLLDARHIAAKLIQNEVQTIVFTRSRLGVEVLLT
;
A
#
# COMPACT_ATOMS: atom_id res chain seq x y z
N GLY A 1 8.16 15.64 -3.00
CA GLY A 1 7.66 16.94 -2.83
C GLY A 1 8.71 18.04 -2.77
N ASP A 2 9.68 17.97 -1.88
CA ASP A 2 10.54 19.10 -1.50
C ASP A 2 11.84 19.23 -2.32
N THR A 3 11.97 18.45 -3.41
CA THR A 3 13.14 18.51 -4.29
C THR A 3 13.16 19.83 -5.06
N GLU A 4 14.27 20.53 -5.00
CA GLU A 4 14.50 21.79 -5.70
C GLU A 4 14.33 21.64 -7.23
N PRO A 5 13.68 22.58 -7.93
CA PRO A 5 13.37 22.45 -9.37
C PRO A 5 14.59 22.16 -10.24
N GLY A 6 15.74 22.73 -9.94
CA GLY A 6 17.00 22.52 -10.69
C GLY A 6 17.50 21.07 -10.61
N LEU A 7 17.38 20.45 -9.46
CA LEU A 7 17.80 19.05 -9.25
C LEU A 7 16.86 18.04 -9.92
N ARG A 8 15.58 18.38 -10.11
CA ARG A 8 14.58 17.48 -10.72
C ARG A 8 14.94 17.07 -12.14
N GLN A 9 15.60 17.90 -12.90
CA GLN A 9 16.04 17.57 -14.26
C GLN A 9 17.15 16.51 -14.22
N GLY A 10 18.17 16.69 -13.39
CA GLY A 10 19.25 15.71 -13.21
C GLY A 10 18.72 14.36 -12.73
N ILE A 11 17.82 14.35 -11.73
CA ILE A 11 17.20 13.12 -11.22
C ILE A 11 16.43 12.37 -12.33
N ARG A 12 15.71 13.08 -13.20
CA ARG A 12 14.98 12.45 -14.32
C ARG A 12 15.90 11.78 -15.35
N HIS A 13 17.09 12.34 -15.56
CA HIS A 13 18.06 11.79 -16.52
C HIS A 13 18.92 10.66 -15.95
N SER A 14 19.20 10.66 -14.64
CA SER A 14 20.11 9.70 -14.01
C SER A 14 19.42 8.73 -13.04
N GLY A 15 18.14 8.92 -12.76
CA GLY A 15 17.40 8.08 -11.82
C GLY A 15 17.13 6.69 -12.38
N HIS A 16 17.65 5.65 -11.72
CA HIS A 16 17.39 4.26 -12.08
C HIS A 16 16.09 3.71 -11.49
N ILE A 17 15.59 4.31 -10.40
CA ILE A 17 14.38 3.92 -9.70
C ILE A 17 13.52 5.17 -9.52
N VAL A 18 12.25 5.08 -9.90
CA VAL A 18 11.25 6.13 -9.72
C VAL A 18 10.15 5.60 -8.81
N VAL A 19 9.98 6.21 -7.64
CA VAL A 19 8.87 5.93 -6.72
C VAL A 19 7.79 6.97 -6.96
N THR A 20 6.58 6.51 -7.23
CA THR A 20 5.44 7.38 -7.53
C THR A 20 4.13 6.74 -7.07
N ASN A 21 3.04 7.46 -7.14
CA ASN A 21 1.70 6.92 -6.96
C ASN A 21 0.90 7.00 -8.28
N PRO A 22 -0.26 6.32 -8.38
CA PRO A 22 -1.05 6.32 -9.61
C PRO A 22 -1.47 7.71 -10.08
N ASP A 23 -1.77 8.64 -9.17
CA ASP A 23 -2.20 10.00 -9.51
C ASP A 23 -1.05 10.80 -10.13
N MET A 24 0.13 10.75 -9.52
CA MET A 24 1.33 11.40 -10.06
C MET A 24 1.77 10.77 -11.39
N LEU A 25 1.65 9.46 -11.51
CA LEU A 25 1.91 8.77 -12.78
C LEU A 25 0.96 9.29 -13.85
N HIS A 26 -0.34 9.34 -13.57
CA HIS A 26 -1.38 9.78 -14.50
C HIS A 26 -1.26 11.26 -14.87
N ALA A 27 -1.12 12.14 -13.87
CA ALA A 27 -1.22 13.60 -14.07
C ALA A 27 0.11 14.28 -14.43
N ALA A 28 1.24 13.72 -13.99
CA ALA A 28 2.54 14.40 -14.15
C ALA A 28 3.55 13.65 -15.03
N ILE A 29 3.61 12.33 -14.97
CA ILE A 29 4.64 11.56 -15.69
C ILE A 29 4.16 11.22 -17.11
N LEU A 30 3.02 10.54 -17.23
CA LEU A 30 2.50 10.09 -18.53
C LEU A 30 2.16 11.21 -19.51
N PRO A 31 1.56 12.35 -19.11
CA PRO A 31 1.34 13.49 -20.02
C PRO A 31 2.65 14.12 -20.51
N HIS A 32 3.68 14.03 -19.70
CA HIS A 32 5.01 14.61 -20.00
C HIS A 32 6.05 13.54 -20.28
N HIS A 33 5.64 12.40 -20.86
CA HIS A 33 6.51 11.25 -21.11
C HIS A 33 7.79 11.60 -21.90
N THR A 34 7.74 12.63 -22.74
CA THR A 34 8.92 13.13 -23.48
C THR A 34 10.04 13.65 -22.57
N LYS A 35 9.72 14.03 -21.33
CA LYS A 35 10.74 14.40 -20.33
C LYS A 35 11.34 13.18 -19.61
N TRP A 36 10.84 11.97 -19.90
CA TRP A 36 11.21 10.72 -19.26
C TRP A 36 11.64 9.64 -20.27
N ILE A 37 12.11 10.07 -21.46
CA ILE A 37 12.45 9.15 -22.59
C ILE A 37 13.41 8.07 -22.12
N GLN A 38 14.50 8.43 -21.45
CA GLN A 38 15.50 7.46 -20.99
C GLN A 38 14.91 6.43 -20.01
N LEU A 39 14.03 6.87 -19.10
CA LEU A 39 13.32 5.96 -18.21
C LEU A 39 12.48 4.97 -19.03
N PHE A 40 11.62 5.46 -19.92
CA PHE A 40 10.70 4.60 -20.66
C PHE A 40 11.41 3.67 -21.66
N GLN A 41 12.51 4.11 -22.27
CA GLN A 41 13.32 3.25 -23.14
C GLN A 41 14.01 2.10 -22.41
N ASN A 42 14.38 2.32 -21.14
CA ASN A 42 15.16 1.38 -20.35
C ASN A 42 14.35 0.70 -19.22
N LEU A 43 13.05 0.92 -19.15
CA LEU A 43 12.21 0.41 -18.09
C LEU A 43 12.11 -1.12 -18.17
N LYS A 44 12.60 -1.81 -17.14
CA LYS A 44 12.64 -3.28 -17.07
C LYS A 44 11.58 -3.83 -16.12
N TYR A 45 11.25 -3.11 -15.07
CA TYR A 45 10.34 -3.57 -14.02
C TYR A 45 9.37 -2.48 -13.61
N ILE A 46 8.13 -2.86 -13.39
CA ILE A 46 7.09 -2.04 -12.76
C ILE A 46 6.65 -2.79 -11.52
N VAL A 47 6.90 -2.20 -10.35
CA VAL A 47 6.47 -2.75 -9.07
C VAL A 47 5.19 -2.04 -8.62
N ILE A 48 4.15 -2.81 -8.38
CA ILE A 48 2.87 -2.34 -7.86
C ILE A 48 2.72 -2.90 -6.45
N ASP A 49 2.89 -2.03 -5.46
CA ASP A 49 2.74 -2.39 -4.06
C ASP A 49 1.30 -2.17 -3.60
N GLU A 50 0.90 -2.89 -2.53
CA GLU A 50 -0.42 -2.81 -1.91
C GLU A 50 -1.57 -2.95 -2.91
N MET A 51 -1.43 -3.85 -3.91
CA MET A 51 -2.41 -3.98 -5.00
C MET A 51 -3.82 -4.31 -4.51
N HIS A 52 -3.96 -4.87 -3.30
CA HIS A 52 -5.25 -5.16 -2.68
C HIS A 52 -6.12 -3.91 -2.44
N GLN A 53 -5.52 -2.72 -2.45
CA GLN A 53 -6.24 -1.44 -2.37
C GLN A 53 -6.89 -1.04 -3.71
N TYR A 54 -6.42 -1.58 -4.84
CA TYR A 54 -6.91 -1.22 -6.17
C TYR A 54 -8.13 -2.05 -6.55
N ARG A 55 -9.27 -1.73 -5.93
CA ARG A 55 -10.57 -2.39 -6.13
C ARG A 55 -11.66 -1.40 -6.53
N GLY A 56 -12.75 -1.92 -7.08
CA GLY A 56 -13.91 -1.13 -7.47
C GLY A 56 -13.56 -0.02 -8.47
N VAL A 57 -14.18 1.13 -8.33
CA VAL A 57 -13.99 2.29 -9.21
C VAL A 57 -12.54 2.76 -9.23
N PHE A 58 -11.90 2.85 -8.07
CA PHE A 58 -10.49 3.25 -7.99
C PHE A 58 -9.57 2.26 -8.73
N GLY A 59 -9.78 0.96 -8.53
CA GLY A 59 -9.03 -0.06 -9.25
C GLY A 59 -9.18 0.03 -10.76
N SER A 60 -10.39 0.30 -11.25
CA SER A 60 -10.66 0.50 -12.69
C SER A 60 -9.91 1.71 -13.24
N HIS A 61 -9.83 2.81 -12.49
CA HIS A 61 -9.02 3.96 -12.89
C HIS A 61 -7.54 3.63 -12.94
N VAL A 62 -7.01 2.93 -11.95
CA VAL A 62 -5.60 2.50 -11.92
C VAL A 62 -5.30 1.57 -13.09
N ALA A 63 -6.16 0.62 -13.41
CA ALA A 63 -6.01 -0.25 -14.58
C ALA A 63 -5.90 0.57 -15.89
N ASN A 64 -6.71 1.61 -16.05
CA ASN A 64 -6.61 2.51 -17.21
C ASN A 64 -5.28 3.29 -17.26
N VAL A 65 -4.76 3.71 -16.10
CA VAL A 65 -3.44 4.34 -16.01
C VAL A 65 -2.34 3.36 -16.41
N ILE A 66 -2.42 2.09 -15.98
CA ILE A 66 -1.48 1.03 -16.36
C ILE A 66 -1.55 0.73 -17.85
N ARG A 67 -2.74 0.65 -18.45
CA ARG A 67 -2.90 0.50 -19.92
C ARG A 67 -2.18 1.61 -20.67
N ARG A 68 -2.33 2.85 -20.19
CA ARG A 68 -1.64 4.00 -20.77
C ARG A 68 -0.12 3.90 -20.60
N LEU A 69 0.35 3.49 -19.44
CA LEU A 69 1.77 3.25 -19.16
C LEU A 69 2.33 2.20 -20.13
N LYS A 70 1.67 1.06 -20.30
CA LYS A 70 2.07 0.00 -21.23
C LYS A 70 2.20 0.53 -22.66
N ARG A 71 1.26 1.32 -23.14
CA ARG A 71 1.33 1.93 -24.47
C ARG A 71 2.52 2.87 -24.63
N ILE A 72 2.84 3.65 -23.60
CA ILE A 72 4.00 4.55 -23.63
C ILE A 72 5.31 3.72 -23.63
N CYS A 73 5.39 2.66 -22.82
CA CYS A 73 6.52 1.76 -22.82
C CYS A 73 6.73 1.13 -24.22
N ALA A 74 5.68 0.61 -24.82
CA ALA A 74 5.71 0.04 -26.16
C ALA A 74 6.14 1.07 -27.23
N PHE A 75 5.65 2.31 -27.13
CA PHE A 75 6.05 3.40 -28.03
C PHE A 75 7.56 3.69 -27.95
N TYR A 76 8.16 3.57 -26.76
CA TYR A 76 9.61 3.74 -26.57
C TYR A 76 10.41 2.45 -26.73
N GLY A 77 9.78 1.34 -27.12
CA GLY A 77 10.44 0.06 -27.40
C GLY A 77 10.76 -0.77 -26.17
N SER A 78 10.21 -0.46 -25.00
CA SER A 78 10.37 -1.25 -23.78
C SER A 78 9.17 -2.14 -23.50
N ASN A 79 9.42 -3.28 -22.84
CA ASN A 79 8.40 -4.23 -22.39
C ASN A 79 8.70 -4.64 -20.95
N PRO A 80 8.35 -3.79 -19.97
CA PRO A 80 8.66 -4.03 -18.57
C PRO A 80 7.85 -5.20 -18.01
N ARG A 81 8.47 -5.96 -17.09
CA ARG A 81 7.81 -7.01 -16.31
C ARG A 81 7.12 -6.40 -15.10
N PHE A 82 5.92 -6.88 -14.80
CA PHE A 82 5.18 -6.48 -13.61
C PHE A 82 5.53 -7.37 -12.42
N ILE A 83 5.73 -6.75 -11.27
CA ILE A 83 5.86 -7.37 -9.96
C ILE A 83 4.77 -6.75 -9.08
N LEU A 84 3.85 -7.57 -8.58
CA LEU A 84 2.73 -7.09 -7.77
C LEU A 84 2.85 -7.66 -6.35
N CYS A 85 2.76 -6.77 -5.37
CA CYS A 85 2.77 -7.14 -3.96
C CYS A 85 1.40 -6.84 -3.32
N SER A 86 0.97 -7.69 -2.43
CA SER A 86 -0.32 -7.58 -1.77
C SER A 86 -0.26 -8.09 -0.34
N ALA A 87 -1.11 -7.56 0.53
CA ALA A 87 -1.47 -8.26 1.75
C ALA A 87 -2.23 -9.55 1.42
N THR A 88 -2.49 -10.38 2.42
CA THR A 88 -3.26 -11.62 2.27
C THR A 88 -4.69 -11.31 1.80
N ILE A 89 -5.03 -11.77 0.61
CA ILE A 89 -6.37 -11.68 0.01
C ILE A 89 -6.75 -13.03 -0.60
N ALA A 90 -8.05 -13.25 -0.78
CA ALA A 90 -8.56 -14.53 -1.28
C ALA A 90 -8.22 -14.80 -2.77
N ASN A 91 -8.12 -13.75 -3.58
CA ASN A 91 -8.01 -13.83 -5.03
C ASN A 91 -6.88 -12.97 -5.62
N PRO A 92 -5.61 -13.14 -5.18
CA PRO A 92 -4.52 -12.27 -5.63
C PRO A 92 -4.25 -12.36 -7.15
N GLY A 93 -4.30 -13.55 -7.72
CA GLY A 93 -4.05 -13.77 -9.14
C GLY A 93 -5.13 -13.16 -10.04
N GLU A 94 -6.39 -13.27 -9.66
CA GLU A 94 -7.51 -12.64 -10.39
C GLU A 94 -7.39 -11.12 -10.38
N LEU A 95 -7.18 -10.53 -9.19
CA LEU A 95 -7.02 -9.09 -9.07
C LEU A 95 -5.82 -8.57 -9.87
N ALA A 96 -4.69 -9.27 -9.81
CA ALA A 96 -3.51 -8.93 -10.60
C ALA A 96 -3.80 -8.97 -12.09
N THR A 97 -4.45 -10.04 -12.59
CA THR A 97 -4.81 -10.18 -14.00
C THR A 97 -5.76 -9.09 -14.45
N LEU A 98 -6.75 -8.73 -13.66
CA LEU A 98 -7.68 -7.64 -13.97
C LEU A 98 -6.98 -6.27 -14.00
N LEU A 99 -5.98 -6.08 -13.13
CA LEU A 99 -5.28 -4.80 -13.01
C LEU A 99 -4.32 -4.55 -14.17
N ILE A 100 -3.58 -5.57 -14.60
CA ILE A 100 -2.54 -5.42 -15.64
C ILE A 100 -2.89 -6.10 -16.96
N GLU A 101 -4.00 -6.85 -17.05
CA GLU A 101 -4.46 -7.57 -18.25
C GLU A 101 -3.44 -8.57 -18.81
N GLU A 102 -2.69 -9.21 -17.93
CA GLU A 102 -1.72 -10.26 -18.26
C GLU A 102 -1.82 -11.39 -17.24
N PRO A 103 -1.60 -12.66 -17.65
CA PRO A 103 -1.54 -13.77 -16.71
C PRO A 103 -0.35 -13.61 -15.77
N GLN A 104 -0.55 -13.94 -14.50
CA GLN A 104 0.49 -13.81 -13.49
C GLN A 104 0.82 -15.15 -12.84
N THR A 105 2.10 -15.34 -12.51
CA THR A 105 2.52 -16.40 -11.60
C THR A 105 2.29 -15.93 -10.17
N VAL A 106 1.49 -16.66 -9.42
CA VAL A 106 1.16 -16.32 -8.03
C VAL A 106 2.09 -17.07 -7.09
N ILE A 107 2.77 -16.34 -6.22
CA ILE A 107 3.62 -16.89 -5.16
C ILE A 107 2.92 -16.63 -3.84
N ILE A 108 2.39 -17.67 -3.20
CA ILE A 108 1.67 -17.59 -1.92
C ILE A 108 2.48 -18.15 -0.74
N GLU A 109 3.49 -18.94 -1.02
CA GLU A 109 4.39 -19.45 -0.01
C GLU A 109 5.49 -18.43 0.25
N ASN A 110 5.45 -17.81 1.43
CA ASN A 110 6.53 -16.94 1.85
C ASN A 110 7.53 -17.76 2.69
N GLY A 111 8.83 -17.51 2.52
CA GLY A 111 9.89 -18.14 3.31
C GLY A 111 10.11 -17.50 4.68
N ALA A 112 9.22 -16.62 5.15
CA ALA A 112 9.39 -15.95 6.43
C ALA A 112 9.13 -16.91 7.59
N PRO A 113 9.94 -16.86 8.66
CA PRO A 113 9.68 -17.63 9.87
C PRO A 113 8.30 -17.28 10.43
N GLN A 114 7.54 -18.30 10.80
CA GLN A 114 6.23 -18.11 11.39
C GLN A 114 6.28 -18.56 12.85
N ALA A 115 5.87 -17.69 13.76
CA ALA A 115 5.59 -18.03 15.14
C ALA A 115 4.08 -18.28 15.32
N GLU A 116 3.70 -18.90 16.42
CA GLU A 116 2.32 -19.05 16.82
C GLU A 116 1.63 -17.68 16.93
N LYS A 117 0.44 -17.55 16.39
CA LYS A 117 -0.35 -16.32 16.39
C LYS A 117 -1.67 -16.54 17.09
N HIS A 118 -1.90 -15.79 18.16
CA HIS A 118 -3.17 -15.78 18.88
C HIS A 118 -3.98 -14.57 18.42
N PHE A 119 -5.17 -14.81 17.85
CA PHE A 119 -6.15 -13.78 17.51
C PHE A 119 -7.19 -13.69 18.62
N ILE A 120 -7.20 -12.54 19.34
CA ILE A 120 -8.10 -12.31 20.45
C ILE A 120 -9.07 -11.23 20.07
N PHE A 121 -10.36 -11.55 20.00
CA PHE A 121 -11.44 -10.59 19.82
C PHE A 121 -11.92 -10.13 21.21
N TYR A 122 -11.54 -8.93 21.59
CA TYR A 122 -11.93 -8.35 22.86
C TYR A 122 -13.14 -7.41 22.70
N ASN A 123 -14.22 -7.72 23.40
CA ASN A 123 -15.40 -6.86 23.45
C ASN A 123 -15.50 -6.25 24.87
N PRO A 124 -15.38 -4.90 25.01
CA PRO A 124 -15.44 -4.26 26.31
C PRO A 124 -16.69 -4.62 27.11
N PRO A 125 -16.58 -4.80 28.43
CA PRO A 125 -17.71 -5.20 29.28
C PRO A 125 -18.80 -4.13 29.31
N LEU A 126 -20.03 -4.56 29.56
CA LEU A 126 -21.18 -3.69 29.80
C LEU A 126 -21.00 -2.98 31.12
N VAL A 127 -21.11 -1.64 31.13
CA VAL A 127 -21.16 -0.80 32.33
C VAL A 127 -22.59 -0.46 32.71
N ASN A 128 -23.51 -0.45 31.76
CA ASN A 128 -24.95 -0.38 31.99
C ASN A 128 -25.66 -1.43 31.12
N PRO A 129 -26.04 -2.58 31.69
CA PRO A 129 -26.70 -3.65 30.94
C PRO A 129 -28.08 -3.24 30.37
N GLU A 130 -28.84 -2.40 31.09
CA GLU A 130 -30.17 -1.98 30.67
C GLU A 130 -30.15 -1.12 29.43
N GLN A 131 -29.13 -0.27 29.29
CA GLN A 131 -28.93 0.62 28.15
C GLN A 131 -27.95 0.04 27.11
N GLY A 132 -27.38 -1.12 27.34
CA GLY A 132 -26.37 -1.74 26.43
C GLY A 132 -25.04 -0.96 26.37
N ILE A 133 -24.78 -0.06 27.33
CA ILE A 133 -23.61 0.80 27.34
C ILE A 133 -22.39 -0.02 27.76
N ARG A 134 -21.34 -0.01 26.90
CA ARG A 134 -20.06 -0.66 27.17
C ARG A 134 -18.98 0.34 27.58
N ARG A 135 -17.96 -0.17 28.25
CA ARG A 135 -16.74 0.59 28.52
C ARG A 135 -16.11 1.08 27.21
N SER A 136 -15.43 2.22 27.28
CA SER A 136 -14.72 2.74 26.10
C SER A 136 -13.66 1.76 25.60
N SER A 137 -13.76 1.35 24.35
CA SER A 137 -12.77 0.46 23.73
C SER A 137 -11.37 1.08 23.67
N LEU A 138 -11.28 2.41 23.55
CA LEU A 138 -10.01 3.13 23.54
C LEU A 138 -9.33 3.11 24.91
N LEU A 139 -10.09 3.31 25.98
CA LEU A 139 -9.56 3.25 27.35
C LEU A 139 -9.14 1.83 27.73
N ASP A 140 -9.91 0.83 27.33
CA ASP A 140 -9.54 -0.56 27.56
C ASP A 140 -8.29 -0.96 26.74
N ALA A 141 -8.18 -0.50 25.49
CA ALA A 141 -6.98 -0.71 24.67
C ALA A 141 -5.75 -0.08 25.33
N ARG A 142 -5.87 1.14 25.88
CA ARG A 142 -4.80 1.79 26.65
C ARG A 142 -4.37 0.94 27.86
N HIS A 143 -5.33 0.45 28.62
CA HIS A 143 -5.06 -0.37 29.80
C HIS A 143 -4.36 -1.68 29.45
N ILE A 144 -4.81 -2.35 28.37
CA ILE A 144 -4.20 -3.57 27.88
C ILE A 144 -2.77 -3.29 27.38
N ALA A 145 -2.58 -2.23 26.59
CA ALA A 145 -1.26 -1.84 26.09
C ALA A 145 -0.28 -1.54 27.22
N ALA A 146 -0.72 -0.78 28.25
CA ALA A 146 0.09 -0.49 29.41
C ALA A 146 0.53 -1.77 30.14
N LYS A 147 -0.37 -2.74 30.33
CA LYS A 147 -0.03 -4.03 30.93
C LYS A 147 0.96 -4.83 30.09
N LEU A 148 0.79 -4.86 28.78
CA LEU A 148 1.73 -5.56 27.90
C LEU A 148 3.12 -4.94 27.96
N ILE A 149 3.22 -3.61 27.92
CA ILE A 149 4.48 -2.88 28.01
C ILE A 149 5.15 -3.11 29.37
N GLN A 150 4.40 -3.06 30.48
CA GLN A 150 4.91 -3.36 31.82
C GLN A 150 5.47 -4.78 31.97
N ASN A 151 5.01 -5.71 31.14
CA ASN A 151 5.51 -7.08 31.06
C ASN A 151 6.55 -7.26 29.94
N GLU A 152 7.16 -6.18 29.46
CA GLU A 152 8.20 -6.19 28.41
C GLU A 152 7.75 -6.80 27.08
N VAL A 153 6.46 -6.84 26.79
CA VAL A 153 5.92 -7.31 25.52
C VAL A 153 5.96 -6.18 24.50
N GLN A 154 6.64 -6.39 23.37
CA GLN A 154 6.64 -5.44 22.26
C GLN A 154 5.22 -5.24 21.76
N THR A 155 4.73 -4.01 21.80
CA THR A 155 3.33 -3.70 21.55
C THR A 155 3.19 -2.59 20.54
N ILE A 156 2.31 -2.79 19.52
CA ILE A 156 1.88 -1.75 18.59
C ILE A 156 0.37 -1.58 18.74
N VAL A 157 -0.08 -0.33 18.89
CA VAL A 157 -1.51 0.00 18.98
C VAL A 157 -1.91 0.89 17.82
N PHE A 158 -2.92 0.47 17.07
CA PHE A 158 -3.48 1.24 15.96
C PHE A 158 -4.81 1.88 16.36
N THR A 159 -5.00 3.16 16.03
CA THR A 159 -6.25 3.88 16.23
C THR A 159 -6.75 4.49 14.94
N ARG A 160 -8.03 4.85 14.90
CA ARG A 160 -8.66 5.44 13.71
C ARG A 160 -8.37 6.94 13.53
N SER A 161 -7.85 7.61 14.56
CA SER A 161 -7.66 9.06 14.54
C SER A 161 -6.41 9.48 15.31
N ARG A 162 -5.86 10.65 14.97
CA ARG A 162 -4.72 11.25 15.70
C ARG A 162 -5.08 11.53 17.17
N LEU A 163 -6.29 12.02 17.42
CA LEU A 163 -6.80 12.20 18.78
C LEU A 163 -6.79 10.89 19.59
N GLY A 164 -7.13 9.76 18.94
CA GLY A 164 -7.07 8.46 19.59
C GLY A 164 -5.63 8.08 20.01
N VAL A 165 -4.62 8.46 19.23
CA VAL A 165 -3.21 8.26 19.62
C VAL A 165 -2.86 9.07 20.86
N GLU A 166 -3.24 10.34 20.91
CA GLU A 166 -3.00 11.21 22.06
C GLU A 166 -3.66 10.68 23.33
N VAL A 167 -4.91 10.22 23.24
CA VAL A 167 -5.62 9.60 24.38
C VAL A 167 -4.97 8.30 24.86
N LEU A 168 -4.30 7.56 23.98
CA LEU A 168 -3.57 6.35 24.37
C LEU A 168 -2.25 6.65 25.09
N LEU A 169 -1.66 7.83 24.84
CA LEU A 169 -0.38 8.24 25.44
C LEU A 169 -0.55 8.93 26.81
N THR A 170 -1.73 9.47 27.10
CA THR A 170 -2.07 10.10 28.40
C THR A 170 -2.52 9.08 29.43
#